data_97e9c3a3027cad9f52e78e36a61a61fb
#
_entry.id   97e9c3a3027cad9f52e78e36a61a61fb
#
_cell.length_a   1.000
_cell.length_b   1.000
_cell.length_c   1.000
_cell.angle_alpha   90.00
_cell.angle_beta   90.00
_cell.angle_gamma   90.00
#
_symmetry.space_group_name_H-M   'P 1'
#
loop_
_entity.id
_entity.type
_entity.pdbx_description
1 polymer ?
#
loop_
_entity_poly.entity_id
_entity_poly.type
_entity_poly.pdbx_seq_one_letter_code
_entity_poly.pdbx_strand_id
1 'polypeptide(L)'
;RNDHLGLTSLILFILNSHFRKNAISGELPRKAQWLRYAGSLYQVKNKFKDAWVFIDNEIRADDNAEHFYRYVAKTHPNINSFFLISKNSPDWKRLSDEGFKLINFGSLTHRLALLNAKYLLSSHANPAIVNYLPRKHYSDIMNYKFVFLQHGITKDDQSEWLNSRKIDYLVTAARHEFS
;
A
#
# COMPACT_ATOMS: atom_id res chain seq x y z
N ARG A 1 -43.99 -0.26 -9.35
CA ARG A 1 -43.07 -1.41 -9.05
C ARG A 1 -41.91 -1.54 -10.03
N ASN A 2 -41.56 -0.48 -10.79
CA ASN A 2 -40.51 -0.55 -11.84
C ASN A 2 -39.33 0.42 -11.66
N ASP A 3 -39.27 1.20 -10.59
CA ASP A 3 -38.27 2.28 -10.46
C ASP A 3 -36.90 1.79 -9.90
N HIS A 4 -36.87 0.64 -9.26
CA HIS A 4 -35.63 0.06 -8.73
C HIS A 4 -34.68 -0.51 -9.79
N LEU A 5 -35.23 -1.00 -10.92
CA LEU A 5 -34.42 -1.51 -12.04
C LEU A 5 -33.72 -0.36 -12.83
N GLY A 6 -34.37 0.81 -12.91
CA GLY A 6 -33.80 1.99 -13.55
C GLY A 6 -32.60 2.56 -12.81
N LEU A 7 -32.68 2.64 -11.48
CA LEU A 7 -31.61 3.19 -10.64
C LEU A 7 -30.36 2.29 -10.65
N THR A 8 -30.56 0.97 -10.56
CA THR A 8 -29.45 -0.01 -10.60
C THR A 8 -28.75 -0.02 -11.98
N SER A 9 -29.53 0.07 -13.06
CA SER A 9 -28.97 0.18 -14.43
C SER A 9 -28.24 1.49 -14.64
N LEU A 10 -28.75 2.62 -14.11
CA LEU A 10 -28.12 3.92 -14.21
C LEU A 10 -26.82 3.95 -13.40
N ILE A 11 -26.80 3.40 -12.19
CA ILE A 11 -25.60 3.27 -11.36
C ILE A 11 -24.56 2.41 -12.08
N LEU A 12 -24.94 1.25 -12.63
CA LEU A 12 -24.05 0.40 -13.40
C LEU A 12 -23.53 1.09 -14.68
N PHE A 13 -24.35 1.90 -15.34
CA PHE A 13 -23.95 2.66 -16.52
C PHE A 13 -22.97 3.78 -16.17
N ILE A 14 -23.22 4.55 -15.11
CA ILE A 14 -22.32 5.59 -14.61
C ILE A 14 -21.00 4.97 -14.16
N LEU A 15 -21.05 3.84 -13.43
CA LEU A 15 -19.88 3.07 -13.04
C LEU A 15 -19.08 2.63 -14.26
N ASN A 16 -19.72 2.02 -15.28
CA ASN A 16 -19.07 1.60 -16.53
C ASN A 16 -18.47 2.78 -17.31
N SER A 17 -19.16 3.93 -17.38
CA SER A 17 -18.67 5.09 -18.11
C SER A 17 -17.45 5.74 -17.42
N HIS A 18 -17.43 5.77 -16.10
CA HIS A 18 -16.30 6.28 -15.32
C HIS A 18 -15.07 5.36 -15.42
N PHE A 19 -15.28 4.03 -15.51
CA PHE A 19 -14.22 3.05 -15.67
C PHE A 19 -13.64 2.96 -17.06
N ARG A 20 -14.42 3.28 -18.11
CA ARG A 20 -13.95 3.24 -19.51
C ARG A 20 -12.97 4.34 -19.87
N LYS A 21 -12.99 5.47 -19.17
CA LYS A 21 -12.12 6.62 -19.52
C LYS A 21 -10.64 6.41 -19.19
N ASN A 22 -10.29 5.42 -18.35
CA ASN A 22 -8.92 5.15 -17.92
C ASN A 22 -8.47 3.69 -18.14
N ALA A 23 -9.12 2.97 -19.05
CA ALA A 23 -8.73 1.62 -19.40
C ALA A 23 -7.44 1.61 -20.21
N ILE A 24 -6.35 1.21 -19.61
CA ILE A 24 -5.19 0.66 -20.32
C ILE A 24 -5.75 -0.48 -21.18
N SER A 25 -5.45 -0.47 -22.48
CA SER A 25 -5.97 -1.35 -23.53
C SER A 25 -6.17 -2.81 -23.07
N GLY A 26 -7.43 -3.18 -22.83
CA GLY A 26 -7.83 -4.53 -22.42
C GLY A 26 -8.99 -4.48 -21.43
N GLU A 27 -9.92 -5.44 -21.49
CA GLU A 27 -10.98 -5.56 -20.50
C GLU A 27 -10.41 -5.89 -19.12
N LEU A 28 -10.58 -4.96 -18.17
CA LEU A 28 -10.19 -5.19 -16.78
C LEU A 28 -11.05 -6.32 -16.18
N PRO A 29 -10.46 -7.28 -15.46
CA PRO A 29 -11.21 -8.29 -14.72
C PRO A 29 -12.22 -7.64 -13.76
N ARG A 30 -13.41 -8.23 -13.63
CA ARG A 30 -14.50 -7.70 -12.76
C ARG A 30 -14.01 -7.37 -11.34
N LYS A 31 -13.14 -8.23 -10.76
CA LYS A 31 -12.54 -8.00 -9.45
C LYS A 31 -11.68 -6.72 -9.41
N ALA A 32 -10.96 -6.43 -10.50
CA ALA A 32 -10.14 -5.22 -10.58
C ALA A 32 -11.03 -3.98 -10.74
N GLN A 33 -12.07 -4.03 -11.57
CA GLN A 33 -13.05 -2.95 -11.71
C GLN A 33 -13.69 -2.62 -10.37
N TRP A 34 -14.16 -3.64 -9.65
CA TRP A 34 -14.79 -3.44 -8.34
C TRP A 34 -13.83 -2.81 -7.33
N LEU A 35 -12.56 -3.28 -7.26
CA LEU A 35 -11.57 -2.73 -6.33
C LEU A 35 -11.24 -1.26 -6.66
N ARG A 36 -11.14 -0.92 -7.94
CA ARG A 36 -10.94 0.47 -8.39
C ARG A 36 -12.09 1.37 -7.95
N TYR A 37 -13.33 0.89 -8.16
CA TYR A 37 -14.52 1.61 -7.68
C TYR A 37 -14.50 1.79 -6.17
N ALA A 38 -14.32 0.71 -5.41
CA ALA A 38 -14.27 0.77 -3.95
C ALA A 38 -13.16 1.73 -3.46
N GLY A 39 -11.97 1.72 -4.11
CA GLY A 39 -10.88 2.65 -3.82
C GLY A 39 -11.20 4.12 -4.13
N SER A 40 -12.13 4.40 -5.04
CA SER A 40 -12.54 5.76 -5.41
C SER A 40 -13.61 6.36 -4.51
N LEU A 41 -14.23 5.55 -3.63
CA LEU A 41 -15.25 6.05 -2.71
C LEU A 41 -14.70 7.11 -1.76
N TYR A 42 -15.48 8.15 -1.52
CA TYR A 42 -15.07 9.29 -0.68
C TYR A 42 -14.57 8.86 0.71
N GLN A 43 -15.29 7.94 1.36
CA GLN A 43 -14.92 7.45 2.69
C GLN A 43 -13.56 6.73 2.68
N VAL A 44 -13.28 5.97 1.62
CA VAL A 44 -12.00 5.25 1.45
C VAL A 44 -10.87 6.23 1.18
N LYS A 45 -11.08 7.16 0.24
CA LYS A 45 -10.11 8.22 -0.06
C LYS A 45 -9.80 9.06 1.17
N ASN A 46 -10.82 9.44 1.94
CA ASN A 46 -10.63 10.25 3.14
C ASN A 46 -9.89 9.46 4.24
N LYS A 47 -10.23 8.18 4.44
CA LYS A 47 -9.57 7.32 5.41
C LYS A 47 -8.07 7.16 5.13
N PHE A 48 -7.69 7.02 3.86
CA PHE A 48 -6.30 6.78 3.44
C PHE A 48 -5.66 8.00 2.78
N LYS A 49 -6.24 9.19 2.99
CA LYS A 49 -5.67 10.42 2.46
C LYS A 49 -4.24 10.62 2.97
N ASP A 50 -3.31 10.80 2.04
CA ASP A 50 -1.88 10.98 2.31
C ASP A 50 -1.27 9.91 3.21
N ALA A 51 -1.84 8.70 3.22
CA ALA A 51 -1.45 7.64 4.13
C ALA A 51 -0.01 7.18 3.91
N TRP A 52 0.70 6.96 5.02
CA TRP A 52 1.97 6.27 5.09
C TRP A 52 1.70 4.82 5.52
N VAL A 53 2.00 3.87 4.64
CA VAL A 53 1.77 2.45 4.88
C VAL A 53 3.11 1.77 5.11
N PHE A 54 3.28 1.22 6.31
CA PHE A 54 4.52 0.58 6.75
C PHE A 54 4.37 -0.93 6.72
N ILE A 55 5.45 -1.64 6.40
CA ILE A 55 5.53 -3.09 6.47
C ILE A 55 6.98 -3.55 6.59
N ASP A 56 7.28 -4.44 7.51
CA ASP A 56 8.54 -5.19 7.49
C ASP A 56 8.37 -6.45 6.65
N ASN A 57 7.60 -7.39 7.16
CA ASN A 57 7.28 -8.65 6.50
C ASN A 57 5.79 -8.97 6.67
N GLU A 58 5.28 -9.91 5.88
CA GLU A 58 3.86 -10.30 5.93
C GLU A 58 3.45 -10.88 7.29
N ILE A 59 4.38 -11.60 7.96
CA ILE A 59 4.10 -12.40 9.17
C ILE A 59 4.88 -11.90 10.38
N ARG A 60 5.97 -11.16 10.20
CA ARG A 60 6.83 -10.69 11.29
C ARG A 60 7.07 -9.19 11.19
N ALA A 61 7.18 -8.56 12.33
CA ALA A 61 7.65 -7.21 12.53
C ALA A 61 9.04 -7.26 13.23
N ASP A 62 9.47 -6.16 13.84
CA ASP A 62 10.75 -6.03 14.53
C ASP A 62 11.94 -5.73 13.60
N ASP A 63 11.66 -4.94 12.54
CA ASP A 63 12.69 -4.40 11.64
C ASP A 63 12.48 -2.88 11.49
N ASN A 64 13.22 -2.22 10.63
CA ASN A 64 13.28 -0.78 10.49
C ASN A 64 11.91 -0.11 10.24
N ALA A 65 10.98 -0.77 9.54
CA ALA A 65 9.67 -0.18 9.30
C ALA A 65 8.81 -0.16 10.57
N GLU A 66 8.89 -1.15 11.46
CA GLU A 66 8.22 -1.11 12.76
C GLU A 66 8.78 0.02 13.63
N HIS A 67 10.11 0.10 13.74
CA HIS A 67 10.76 1.13 14.55
C HIS A 67 10.47 2.53 14.02
N PHE A 68 10.48 2.70 12.70
CA PHE A 68 10.17 3.98 12.09
C PHE A 68 8.69 4.35 12.21
N TYR A 69 7.78 3.39 12.08
CA TYR A 69 6.35 3.61 12.38
C TYR A 69 6.15 4.11 13.81
N ARG A 70 6.77 3.45 14.78
CA ARG A 70 6.67 3.83 16.21
C ARG A 70 7.18 5.24 16.45
N TYR A 71 8.29 5.60 15.83
CA TYR A 71 8.84 6.96 15.88
C TYR A 71 7.85 7.96 15.29
N VAL A 72 7.35 7.73 14.08
CA VAL A 72 6.40 8.62 13.39
C VAL A 72 5.10 8.77 14.19
N ALA A 73 4.54 7.68 14.68
CA ALA A 73 3.30 7.72 15.47
C ALA A 73 3.44 8.54 16.76
N LYS A 74 4.64 8.52 17.38
CA LYS A 74 4.94 9.26 18.62
C LYS A 74 5.26 10.72 18.35
N THR A 75 6.07 11.02 17.35
CA THR A 75 6.63 12.38 17.13
C THR A 75 5.82 13.19 16.12
N HIS A 76 5.09 12.52 15.22
CA HIS A 76 4.32 13.13 14.15
C HIS A 76 2.90 12.55 14.07
N PRO A 77 2.08 12.68 15.13
CA PRO A 77 0.76 12.04 15.21
C PRO A 77 -0.23 12.52 14.13
N ASN A 78 0.07 13.65 13.48
CA ASN A 78 -0.74 14.18 12.36
C ASN A 78 -0.53 13.39 11.05
N ILE A 79 0.53 12.57 10.94
CA ILE A 79 0.74 11.70 9.79
C ILE A 79 -0.25 10.54 9.88
N ASN A 80 -1.03 10.36 8.82
CA ASN A 80 -1.99 9.27 8.71
C ASN A 80 -1.25 7.96 8.42
N SER A 81 -0.76 7.29 9.47
CA SER A 81 0.11 6.11 9.38
C SER A 81 -0.64 4.81 9.69
N PHE A 82 -0.31 3.74 8.96
CA PHE A 82 -0.84 2.39 9.13
C PHE A 82 0.30 1.38 9.03
N PHE A 83 0.19 0.28 9.78
CA PHE A 83 1.15 -0.82 9.72
C PHE A 83 0.49 -2.10 9.18
N LEU A 84 1.07 -2.67 8.13
CA LEU A 84 0.60 -3.91 7.50
C LEU A 84 1.28 -5.12 8.14
N ILE A 85 0.48 -6.06 8.59
CA ILE A 85 0.95 -7.35 9.09
C ILE A 85 -0.20 -8.35 9.04
N SER A 86 0.09 -9.63 8.89
CA SER A 86 -0.94 -10.68 8.95
C SER A 86 -1.60 -10.73 10.32
N LYS A 87 -2.93 -10.90 10.35
CA LYS A 87 -3.65 -11.13 11.60
C LYS A 87 -3.21 -12.40 12.33
N ASN A 88 -2.61 -13.35 11.60
CA ASN A 88 -2.05 -14.59 12.16
C ASN A 88 -0.59 -14.45 12.64
N SER A 89 -0.03 -13.26 12.55
CA SER A 89 1.32 -12.98 13.06
C SER A 89 1.36 -13.09 14.57
N PRO A 90 2.43 -13.66 15.14
CA PRO A 90 2.68 -13.61 16.60
C PRO A 90 2.81 -12.16 17.11
N ASP A 91 3.24 -11.23 16.26
CA ASP A 91 3.41 -9.82 16.62
C ASP A 91 2.11 -9.02 16.60
N TRP A 92 1.02 -9.54 16.00
CA TRP A 92 -0.24 -8.80 15.87
C TRP A 92 -0.75 -8.27 17.21
N LYS A 93 -0.78 -9.15 18.23
CA LYS A 93 -1.27 -8.75 19.54
C LYS A 93 -0.39 -7.69 20.19
N ARG A 94 0.93 -7.89 20.17
CA ARG A 94 1.92 -6.94 20.72
C ARG A 94 1.75 -5.55 20.10
N LEU A 95 1.75 -5.46 18.78
CA LEU A 95 1.61 -4.19 18.07
C LEU A 95 0.24 -3.53 18.30
N SER A 96 -0.82 -4.34 18.40
CA SER A 96 -2.16 -3.84 18.71
C SER A 96 -2.22 -3.24 20.12
N ASP A 97 -1.61 -3.92 21.11
CA ASP A 97 -1.56 -3.46 22.50
C ASP A 97 -0.70 -2.18 22.63
N GLU A 98 0.29 -1.99 21.74
CA GLU A 98 1.10 -0.77 21.62
C GLU A 98 0.36 0.38 20.89
N GLY A 99 -0.86 0.16 20.41
CA GLY A 99 -1.68 1.19 19.74
C GLY A 99 -1.36 1.42 18.26
N PHE A 100 -0.71 0.47 17.60
CA PHE A 100 -0.51 0.54 16.15
C PHE A 100 -1.84 0.48 15.39
N LYS A 101 -2.00 1.32 14.36
CA LYS A 101 -3.14 1.23 13.43
C LYS A 101 -2.89 0.11 12.44
N LEU A 102 -3.21 -1.12 12.84
CA LEU A 102 -2.93 -2.32 12.06
C LEU A 102 -3.91 -2.52 10.91
N ILE A 103 -3.38 -2.96 9.78
CA ILE A 103 -4.14 -3.47 8.64
C ILE A 103 -3.71 -4.91 8.38
N ASN A 104 -4.69 -5.82 8.32
CA ASN A 104 -4.42 -7.22 8.03
C ASN A 104 -3.88 -7.39 6.60
N PHE A 105 -2.66 -7.92 6.47
CA PHE A 105 -2.05 -8.23 5.17
C PHE A 105 -2.96 -9.16 4.36
N GLY A 106 -3.09 -8.91 3.07
CA GLY A 106 -3.96 -9.69 2.17
C GLY A 106 -5.43 -9.31 2.20
N SER A 107 -5.88 -8.47 3.14
CA SER A 107 -7.29 -8.05 3.24
C SER A 107 -7.71 -7.07 2.14
N LEU A 108 -9.02 -6.84 2.03
CA LEU A 108 -9.56 -5.75 1.20
C LEU A 108 -9.03 -4.39 1.66
N THR A 109 -8.97 -4.16 2.96
CA THR A 109 -8.46 -2.91 3.55
C THR A 109 -7.01 -2.64 3.14
N HIS A 110 -6.15 -3.67 3.09
CA HIS A 110 -4.79 -3.57 2.58
C HIS A 110 -4.77 -3.05 1.12
N ARG A 111 -5.58 -3.66 0.24
CA ARG A 111 -5.66 -3.26 -1.17
C ARG A 111 -6.15 -1.83 -1.34
N LEU A 112 -7.17 -1.43 -0.58
CA LEU A 112 -7.72 -0.08 -0.60
C LEU A 112 -6.73 0.96 -0.05
N ALA A 113 -5.96 0.60 0.98
CA ALA A 113 -4.88 1.43 1.51
C ALA A 113 -3.82 1.70 0.44
N LEU A 114 -3.32 0.65 -0.24
CA LEU A 114 -2.32 0.82 -1.30
C LEU A 114 -2.81 1.65 -2.49
N LEU A 115 -4.09 1.57 -2.85
CA LEU A 115 -4.66 2.41 -3.93
C LEU A 115 -4.69 3.90 -3.59
N ASN A 116 -4.64 4.27 -2.31
CA ASN A 116 -4.79 5.65 -1.85
C ASN A 116 -3.59 6.15 -1.02
N ALA A 117 -2.59 5.31 -0.78
CA ALA A 117 -1.40 5.67 -0.03
C ALA A 117 -0.56 6.73 -0.74
N LYS A 118 0.14 7.56 0.04
CA LYS A 118 1.18 8.46 -0.44
C LYS A 118 2.55 7.78 -0.44
N TYR A 119 2.82 6.98 0.59
CA TYR A 119 4.05 6.22 0.72
C TYR A 119 3.79 4.77 1.13
N LEU A 120 4.56 3.85 0.54
CA LEU A 120 4.76 2.50 1.03
C LEU A 120 6.20 2.40 1.53
N LEU A 121 6.37 2.17 2.84
CA LEU A 121 7.66 2.13 3.49
C LEU A 121 7.93 0.70 3.98
N SER A 122 9.04 0.11 3.55
CA SER A 122 9.32 -1.28 3.90
C SER A 122 10.81 -1.52 4.11
N SER A 123 11.10 -2.39 5.07
CA SER A 123 12.44 -2.97 5.27
C SER A 123 12.78 -4.03 4.22
N HIS A 124 11.80 -4.47 3.42
CA HIS A 124 11.95 -5.49 2.40
C HIS A 124 11.41 -5.02 1.05
N ALA A 125 12.15 -5.26 -0.03
CA ALA A 125 11.73 -4.93 -1.40
C ALA A 125 11.35 -6.18 -2.23
N ASN A 126 10.75 -7.19 -1.58
CA ASN A 126 10.33 -8.40 -2.28
C ASN A 126 9.06 -8.15 -3.13
N PRO A 127 8.83 -8.95 -4.20
CA PRO A 127 7.68 -8.76 -5.09
C PRO A 127 6.32 -8.84 -4.39
N ALA A 128 6.19 -9.62 -3.31
CA ALA A 128 4.95 -9.76 -2.55
C ALA A 128 4.54 -8.44 -1.86
N ILE A 129 5.51 -7.57 -1.59
CA ILE A 129 5.28 -6.23 -1.02
C ILE A 129 5.16 -5.19 -2.14
N VAL A 130 6.20 -5.06 -2.97
CA VAL A 130 6.30 -3.96 -3.96
C VAL A 130 5.30 -4.10 -5.11
N ASN A 131 4.99 -5.33 -5.50
CA ASN A 131 4.09 -5.65 -6.62
C ASN A 131 2.79 -6.35 -6.16
N TYR A 132 2.37 -6.13 -4.91
CA TYR A 132 1.19 -6.77 -4.35
C TYR A 132 -0.07 -6.55 -5.21
N LEU A 133 -0.27 -5.35 -5.71
CA LEU A 133 -1.32 -5.06 -6.70
C LEU A 133 -0.71 -5.10 -8.11
N PRO A 134 -1.29 -5.91 -9.04
CA PRO A 134 -0.79 -6.03 -10.40
C PRO A 134 -0.79 -4.68 -11.14
N ARG A 135 0.38 -4.17 -11.50
CA ARG A 135 0.54 -2.86 -12.17
C ARG A 135 -0.33 -2.73 -13.43
N LYS A 136 -0.49 -3.81 -14.22
CA LYS A 136 -1.33 -3.82 -15.42
C LYS A 136 -2.80 -3.45 -15.16
N HIS A 137 -3.27 -3.51 -13.90
CA HIS A 137 -4.66 -3.21 -13.54
C HIS A 137 -4.82 -1.92 -12.73
N TYR A 138 -3.72 -1.39 -12.14
CA TYR A 138 -3.83 -0.32 -11.16
C TYR A 138 -2.76 0.77 -11.28
N SER A 139 -1.80 0.68 -12.23
CA SER A 139 -0.68 1.62 -12.33
C SER A 139 -1.09 3.08 -12.55
N ASP A 140 -2.25 3.30 -13.15
CA ASP A 140 -2.84 4.61 -13.42
C ASP A 140 -3.47 5.27 -12.19
N ILE A 141 -3.74 4.50 -11.13
CA ILE A 141 -4.36 4.98 -9.89
C ILE A 141 -3.49 4.77 -8.65
N MET A 142 -2.45 3.93 -8.73
CA MET A 142 -1.47 3.76 -7.65
C MET A 142 -0.40 4.84 -7.76
N ASN A 143 -0.45 5.81 -6.86
CA ASN A 143 0.46 6.97 -6.88
C ASN A 143 1.44 6.98 -5.71
N TYR A 144 1.49 5.92 -4.90
CA TYR A 144 2.43 5.89 -3.79
C TYR A 144 3.87 5.81 -4.28
N LYS A 145 4.75 6.44 -3.51
CA LYS A 145 6.20 6.30 -3.62
C LYS A 145 6.68 5.17 -2.72
N PHE A 146 7.51 4.29 -3.27
CA PHE A 146 8.09 3.21 -2.49
C PHE A 146 9.39 3.69 -1.82
N VAL A 147 9.40 3.62 -0.47
CA VAL A 147 10.54 3.97 0.36
C VAL A 147 11.13 2.67 0.90
N PHE A 148 12.34 2.33 0.48
CA PHE A 148 13.06 1.19 0.98
C PHE A 148 13.91 1.61 2.18
N LEU A 149 13.64 1.01 3.33
CA LEU A 149 14.38 1.22 4.57
C LEU A 149 15.42 0.11 4.68
N GLN A 150 16.61 0.39 4.19
CA GLN A 150 17.69 -0.60 4.21
C GLN A 150 17.99 -1.06 5.64
N HIS A 151 18.06 -2.36 5.83
CA HIS A 151 18.44 -2.96 7.09
C HIS A 151 19.88 -3.53 7.00
N GLY A 152 20.72 -3.10 7.93
CA GLY A 152 22.12 -3.49 7.99
C GLY A 152 23.01 -2.74 6.99
N ILE A 153 24.32 -2.92 7.16
CA ILE A 153 25.35 -2.41 6.25
C ILE A 153 25.54 -3.46 5.15
N THR A 154 25.41 -3.05 3.90
CA THR A 154 25.67 -3.94 2.77
C THR A 154 27.16 -4.23 2.66
N LYS A 155 27.53 -5.50 2.78
CA LYS A 155 28.89 -5.96 2.61
C LYS A 155 29.26 -6.14 1.12
N ASP A 156 28.25 -6.46 0.31
CA ASP A 156 28.40 -6.74 -1.11
C ASP A 156 27.72 -5.68 -1.95
N ASP A 157 28.16 -5.45 -3.19
CA ASP A 157 27.50 -4.56 -4.14
C ASP A 157 26.11 -5.11 -4.51
N GLN A 158 25.08 -4.40 -4.11
CA GLN A 158 23.68 -4.72 -4.40
C GLN A 158 23.08 -3.82 -5.49
N SER A 159 23.88 -3.05 -6.19
CA SER A 159 23.43 -2.05 -7.17
C SER A 159 22.56 -2.68 -8.26
N GLU A 160 22.93 -3.83 -8.79
CA GLU A 160 22.13 -4.54 -9.80
C GLU A 160 20.77 -4.97 -9.26
N TRP A 161 20.73 -5.49 -8.03
CA TRP A 161 19.49 -5.89 -7.38
C TRP A 161 18.59 -4.69 -7.07
N LEU A 162 19.14 -3.59 -6.55
CA LEU A 162 18.42 -2.35 -6.27
C LEU A 162 17.88 -1.72 -7.55
N ASN A 163 18.71 -1.64 -8.62
CA ASN A 163 18.32 -1.07 -9.90
C ASN A 163 17.22 -1.88 -10.62
N SER A 164 17.12 -3.18 -10.34
CA SER A 164 16.04 -4.01 -10.86
C SER A 164 14.68 -3.74 -10.19
N ARG A 165 14.65 -2.99 -9.08
CA ARG A 165 13.45 -2.67 -8.29
C ARG A 165 13.03 -1.22 -8.53
N LYS A 166 11.71 -0.98 -8.57
CA LYS A 166 11.21 0.38 -8.62
C LYS A 166 11.19 0.96 -7.20
N ILE A 167 12.34 1.44 -6.73
CA ILE A 167 12.52 2.15 -5.48
C ILE A 167 12.50 3.65 -5.78
N ASP A 168 11.59 4.40 -5.17
CA ASP A 168 11.53 5.86 -5.32
C ASP A 168 12.48 6.56 -4.35
N TYR A 169 12.64 6.01 -3.13
CA TYR A 169 13.55 6.51 -2.11
C TYR A 169 14.25 5.35 -1.40
N LEU A 170 15.56 5.46 -1.27
CA LEU A 170 16.39 4.56 -0.48
C LEU A 170 16.86 5.29 0.77
N VAL A 171 16.57 4.71 1.94
CA VAL A 171 17.08 5.18 3.23
C VAL A 171 18.20 4.24 3.65
N THR A 172 19.42 4.77 3.72
CA THR A 172 20.63 4.00 4.07
C THR A 172 21.02 4.24 5.53
N ALA A 173 21.72 3.28 6.12
CA ALA A 173 22.16 3.35 7.52
C ALA A 173 23.42 4.19 7.70
N ALA A 174 24.27 4.36 6.66
CA ALA A 174 25.55 5.02 6.74
C ALA A 174 25.82 5.98 5.58
N ARG A 175 26.60 7.05 5.85
CA ARG A 175 26.98 8.06 4.83
C ARG A 175 27.75 7.47 3.63
N HIS A 176 28.54 6.43 3.86
CA HIS A 176 29.35 5.78 2.81
C HIS A 176 28.54 5.02 1.77
N GLU A 177 27.24 4.83 1.99
CA GLU A 177 26.33 4.16 1.05
C GLU A 177 25.70 5.13 0.04
N PHE A 178 26.09 6.42 0.07
CA PHE A 178 25.62 7.47 -0.85
C PHE A 178 26.57 7.77 -2.02
N SER A 179 27.67 7.02 -2.17
CA SER A 179 28.66 7.24 -3.22
C SER A 179 28.38 6.46 -4.49
#